data_d1715e24ad5702d914e4d3cc176668e9
#
_entry.id   d1715e24ad5702d914e4d3cc176668e9
#
_cell.length_a   1.000
_cell.length_b   1.000
_cell.length_c   1.000
_cell.angle_alpha   90.00
_cell.angle_beta   90.00
_cell.angle_gamma   90.00
#
_symmetry.space_group_name_H-M   'P 1'
#
loop_
_entity.id
_entity.type
_entity.pdbx_description
1 polymer ?
#
loop_
_entity_poly.entity_id
_entity_poly.type
_entity_poly.pdbx_seq_one_letter_code
_entity_poly.pdbx_strand_id
1 'polypeptide(L)' 'VAEMMDALKTTQVRLANEQARYEITFRQDLAALANKLLQRQRA' A
#
# COMPACT_ATOMS: atom_id res chain seq x y z
N VAL A 1 -28.12 14.69 6.77
CA VAL A 1 -27.36 14.83 5.54
C VAL A 1 -25.90 15.16 5.83
N ALA A 2 -25.64 16.10 6.76
CA ALA A 2 -24.27 16.45 7.14
C ALA A 2 -23.51 15.27 7.77
N GLU A 3 -24.21 14.49 8.60
CA GLU A 3 -23.61 13.32 9.24
C GLU A 3 -23.22 12.24 8.24
N MET A 4 -24.04 12.02 7.22
CA MET A 4 -23.71 11.08 6.15
C MET A 4 -22.51 11.55 5.33
N MET A 5 -22.43 12.84 5.05
CA MET A 5 -21.30 13.41 4.32
C MET A 5 -20.02 13.27 5.09
N ASP A 6 -20.05 13.53 6.41
CA ASP A 6 -18.89 13.37 7.26
C ASP A 6 -18.45 11.91 7.35
N ALA A 7 -19.40 10.98 7.46
CA ALA A 7 -19.09 9.56 7.48
C ALA A 7 -18.45 9.10 6.17
N LEU A 8 -18.95 9.60 5.04
CA LEU A 8 -18.36 9.28 3.73
C LEU A 8 -16.93 9.81 3.61
N LYS A 9 -16.69 11.05 4.04
CA LYS A 9 -15.35 11.63 4.00
C LYS A 9 -14.38 10.83 4.87
N THR A 10 -14.81 10.47 6.07
CA THR A 10 -13.98 9.67 6.98
C THR A 10 -13.65 8.32 6.36
N THR A 11 -14.64 7.66 5.75
CA THR A 11 -14.44 6.37 5.09
C THR A 11 -13.47 6.50 3.91
N GLN A 12 -13.61 7.55 3.10
CA GLN A 12 -12.72 7.78 1.97
C GLN A 12 -11.28 8.00 2.40
N VAL A 13 -11.06 8.79 3.45
CA VAL A 13 -9.71 9.03 3.98
C VAL A 13 -9.12 7.72 4.49
N ARG A 14 -9.91 6.92 5.21
CA ARG A 14 -9.46 5.62 5.71
C ARG A 14 -9.06 4.69 4.59
N LEU A 15 -9.88 4.60 3.55
CA LEU A 15 -9.57 3.77 2.38
C LEU A 15 -8.30 4.24 1.69
N ALA A 16 -8.12 5.55 1.51
CA ALA A 16 -6.93 6.10 0.88
C ALA A 16 -5.68 5.75 1.69
N ASN A 17 -5.76 5.85 3.02
CA ASN A 17 -4.65 5.50 3.90
C ASN A 17 -4.33 3.99 3.83
N GLU A 18 -5.34 3.15 3.80
CA GLU A 18 -5.14 1.70 3.68
C GLU A 18 -4.51 1.34 2.34
N GLN A 19 -4.98 1.94 1.25
CA GLN A 19 -4.39 1.72 -0.07
C GLN A 19 -2.93 2.16 -0.12
N ALA A 20 -2.61 3.30 0.48
CA ALA A 20 -1.23 3.77 0.54
C ALA A 20 -0.34 2.78 1.29
N ARG A 21 -0.82 2.22 2.38
CA ARG A 21 -0.09 1.20 3.15
C ARG A 21 0.17 -0.05 2.32
N TYR A 22 -0.83 -0.52 1.60
CA TYR A 22 -0.68 -1.68 0.72
C TYR A 22 0.33 -1.42 -0.39
N GLU A 23 0.31 -0.23 -0.97
CA GLU A 23 1.27 0.14 -2.01
C GLU A 23 2.70 0.14 -1.48
N ILE A 24 2.92 0.70 -0.29
CA ILE A 24 4.24 0.72 0.33
C ILE A 24 4.72 -0.70 0.61
N THR A 25 3.86 -1.53 1.20
CA THR A 25 4.19 -2.92 1.49
C THR A 25 4.50 -3.68 0.20
N PHE A 26 3.71 -3.48 -0.83
CA PHE A 26 3.91 -4.13 -2.12
C PHE A 26 5.25 -3.74 -2.74
N ARG A 27 5.61 -2.46 -2.68
CA ARG A 27 6.91 -2.00 -3.19
C ARG A 27 8.07 -2.62 -2.42
N GLN A 28 7.94 -2.72 -1.10
CA GLN A 28 8.95 -3.36 -0.26
C GLN A 28 9.10 -4.84 -0.62
N ASP A 29 7.99 -5.54 -0.82
CA ASP A 29 8.00 -6.93 -1.20
C ASP A 29 8.64 -7.14 -2.57
N LEU A 30 8.31 -6.27 -3.53
CA LEU A 30 8.93 -6.32 -4.85
C LEU A 30 10.43 -6.08 -4.79
N ALA A 31 10.87 -5.11 -3.97
CA ALA A 31 12.29 -4.83 -3.82
C ALA A 31 13.02 -6.01 -3.21
N ALA A 32 12.44 -6.65 -2.20
CA ALA A 32 13.02 -7.84 -1.59
C ALA A 32 13.13 -8.99 -2.58
N LEU A 33 12.10 -9.18 -3.39
CA LEU A 33 12.09 -10.23 -4.41
C LEU A 33 13.16 -9.97 -5.48
N ALA A 34 13.27 -8.71 -5.92
CA ALA A 34 14.29 -8.31 -6.89
C ALA A 34 15.70 -8.57 -6.37
N ASN A 35 15.95 -8.27 -5.09
CA ASN A 35 17.23 -8.54 -4.46
C ASN A 35 17.55 -10.03 -4.45
N LYS A 36 16.57 -10.87 -4.15
CA LYS A 36 16.76 -12.32 -4.18
C LYS A 36 17.13 -12.82 -5.56
N LEU A 37 16.46 -12.31 -6.58
CA LEU A 37 16.75 -12.67 -7.96
C LEU A 37 18.16 -12.25 -8.38
N LEU A 38 18.55 -11.02 -8.00
CA LEU A 38 19.89 -10.54 -8.28
C LEU A 38 20.96 -11.38 -7.60
N GLN A 39 20.73 -11.79 -6.36
CA GLN A 39 21.66 -12.65 -5.62
C GLN A 39 21.82 -14.00 -6.29
N ARG A 40 20.74 -14.57 -6.83
CA ARG A 40 20.80 -15.83 -7.56
C ARG A 40 21.64 -15.72 -8.84
N GLN A 41 21.54 -14.60 -9.52
CA GLN A 41 22.30 -14.38 -10.76
C GLN A 41 23.79 -14.21 -10.48
N ARG A 42 24.14 -13.69 -9.30
CA ARG A 42 25.54 -13.52 -8.91
C ARG A 42 26.22 -14.80 -8.44
N ALA A 43 25.40 -15.71 -7.96
CA ALA A 43 25.91 -17.01 -7.52
C ALA A 43 26.13 -17.91 -8.72
#